data_2943be48d440a2d64a0c0fbfdbd7526d
#
_entry.id   2943be48d440a2d64a0c0fbfdbd7526d
#
_cell.length_a   1.000
_cell.length_b   1.000
_cell.length_c   1.000
_cell.angle_alpha   90.00
_cell.angle_beta   90.00
_cell.angle_gamma   90.00
#
_symmetry.space_group_name_H-M   'P 1'
#
loop_
_entity.id
_entity.type
_entity.pdbx_description
1 polymer ?
#
loop_
_entity_poly.entity_id
_entity_poly.type
_entity_poly.pdbx_seq_one_letter_code
_entity_poly.pdbx_strand_id
1 'polypeptide(L)'
;MKTSKSPLRILEEAYQVGQRTLRAYSHPCSPKKFTQPQLFACLVLKEFLRLDYRKLRAVLIDSPTMAAAIELSVIPHYTTFQKAAVRLLKSRRAGRLLDVTVERAREKGKMKRRVKLAAVDGTGFETRHISAYYVKRRQKGQKHEFQTTTYTRYPYAAITCDCASHIILAVVPGRGPGPDDPYFQPAIRQTARRAKVDTLLADAGFDSEAAHVFARTQHGMRTIIPPTRGRPTSKLPSGRWRRLMATRFNKKKYGQRWQVETVNSMLKRLLDSALRARHYWSQWREMFLRVLTHNVMVLWTRFSTEQVRTIYK
;
A
#
# COMPACT_ATOMS: atom_id res chain seq x y z
N MET A 1 -8.33 13.33 -7.62
CA MET A 1 -7.00 13.13 -8.27
C MET A 1 -7.14 12.27 -9.51
N LYS A 2 -6.46 12.63 -10.62
CA LYS A 2 -6.50 11.84 -11.86
C LYS A 2 -5.26 10.94 -11.92
N THR A 3 -5.41 9.62 -12.02
CA THR A 3 -4.33 8.68 -12.31
C THR A 3 -4.16 8.48 -13.81
N SER A 4 -2.96 8.13 -14.27
CA SER A 4 -2.77 7.78 -15.69
C SER A 4 -3.64 6.57 -16.05
N LYS A 5 -4.23 6.65 -17.25
CA LYS A 5 -4.99 5.55 -17.86
C LYS A 5 -4.25 4.93 -19.06
N SER A 6 -3.07 5.42 -19.38
CA SER A 6 -2.27 4.95 -20.53
C SER A 6 -1.42 3.74 -20.12
N PRO A 7 -1.68 2.55 -20.67
CA PRO A 7 -0.86 1.36 -20.39
C PRO A 7 0.60 1.54 -20.78
N LEU A 8 0.87 2.21 -21.90
CA LEU A 8 2.22 2.47 -22.38
C LEU A 8 3.02 3.31 -21.38
N ARG A 9 2.48 4.44 -20.90
CA ARG A 9 3.16 5.29 -19.92
C ARG A 9 3.39 4.61 -18.58
N ILE A 10 2.46 3.75 -18.15
CA ILE A 10 2.62 2.93 -16.94
C ILE A 10 3.75 1.94 -17.11
N LEU A 11 3.84 1.30 -18.27
CA LEU A 11 4.89 0.34 -18.60
C LEU A 11 6.28 1.01 -18.62
N GLU A 12 6.42 2.14 -19.31
CA GLU A 12 7.65 2.92 -19.39
C GLU A 12 8.13 3.38 -18.01
N GLU A 13 7.22 3.95 -17.18
CA GLU A 13 7.58 4.42 -15.84
C GLU A 13 7.99 3.26 -14.93
N ALA A 14 7.28 2.13 -15.01
CA ALA A 14 7.64 0.94 -14.27
C ALA A 14 9.01 0.39 -14.71
N TYR A 15 9.32 0.47 -16.02
CA TYR A 15 10.64 0.09 -16.54
C TYR A 15 11.74 0.96 -15.95
N GLN A 16 11.57 2.28 -15.94
CA GLN A 16 12.51 3.22 -15.32
C GLN A 16 12.70 2.98 -13.80
N VAL A 17 11.61 2.71 -13.06
CA VAL A 17 11.70 2.30 -11.65
C VAL A 17 12.50 1.01 -11.51
N GLY A 18 12.26 0.05 -12.40
CA GLY A 18 12.97 -1.22 -12.44
C GLY A 18 14.46 -1.03 -12.71
N GLN A 19 14.84 -0.22 -13.69
CA GLN A 19 16.24 0.07 -14.07
C GLN A 19 17.04 0.70 -12.90
N ARG A 20 16.42 1.57 -12.11
CA ARG A 20 17.07 2.19 -10.96
C ARG A 20 17.22 1.27 -9.75
N THR A 21 16.44 0.22 -9.68
CA THR A 21 16.36 -0.64 -8.48
C THR A 21 16.98 -2.01 -8.66
N LEU A 22 16.82 -2.58 -9.84
CA LEU A 22 17.12 -3.98 -10.14
C LEU A 22 18.37 -4.10 -11.00
N ARG A 23 19.18 -5.10 -10.70
CA ARG A 23 20.26 -5.50 -11.64
C ARG A 23 19.62 -6.02 -12.92
N ALA A 24 20.30 -5.90 -14.05
CA ALA A 24 19.81 -6.43 -15.32
C ALA A 24 19.46 -7.92 -15.21
N TYR A 25 20.32 -8.71 -14.61
CA TYR A 25 20.15 -10.16 -14.46
C TYR A 25 20.25 -10.57 -12.98
N SER A 26 19.66 -11.73 -12.65
CA SER A 26 19.65 -12.25 -11.27
C SER A 26 21.01 -12.86 -10.87
N HIS A 27 21.74 -13.40 -11.85
CA HIS A 27 23.04 -14.05 -11.70
C HIS A 27 23.88 -13.85 -12.95
N PRO A 28 25.23 -13.83 -12.89
CA PRO A 28 26.10 -13.74 -14.08
C PRO A 28 25.83 -14.83 -15.13
N CYS A 29 25.56 -16.05 -14.68
CA CYS A 29 25.25 -17.21 -15.54
C CYS A 29 23.75 -17.30 -15.94
N SER A 30 22.95 -16.28 -15.69
CA SER A 30 21.54 -16.28 -16.12
C SER A 30 21.46 -16.18 -17.65
N PRO A 31 20.49 -16.87 -18.30
CA PRO A 31 20.19 -16.62 -19.70
C PRO A 31 19.85 -15.15 -19.90
N LYS A 32 20.61 -14.45 -20.76
CA LYS A 32 20.48 -12.98 -20.97
C LYS A 32 19.31 -12.61 -21.90
N LYS A 33 18.20 -13.36 -21.86
CA LYS A 33 17.03 -13.12 -22.72
C LYS A 33 16.13 -11.99 -22.23
N PHE A 34 15.98 -11.85 -20.90
CA PHE A 34 15.06 -10.88 -20.28
C PHE A 34 15.73 -10.25 -19.08
N THR A 35 15.72 -8.92 -19.03
CA THR A 35 16.21 -8.20 -17.86
C THR A 35 15.18 -8.18 -16.73
N GLN A 36 15.64 -8.05 -15.48
CA GLN A 36 14.72 -7.92 -14.34
C GLN A 36 13.85 -6.66 -14.42
N PRO A 37 14.36 -5.48 -14.88
CA PRO A 37 13.52 -4.30 -15.11
C PRO A 37 12.39 -4.55 -16.13
N GLN A 38 12.65 -5.20 -17.25
CA GLN A 38 11.63 -5.56 -18.25
C GLN A 38 10.53 -6.42 -17.62
N LEU A 39 10.94 -7.48 -16.90
CA LEU A 39 9.98 -8.37 -16.24
C LEU A 39 9.17 -7.65 -15.15
N PHE A 40 9.78 -6.72 -14.41
CA PHE A 40 9.07 -5.91 -13.43
C PHE A 40 8.04 -4.99 -14.10
N ALA A 41 8.41 -4.31 -15.17
CA ALA A 41 7.48 -3.46 -15.93
C ALA A 41 6.26 -4.26 -16.46
N CYS A 42 6.50 -5.46 -16.98
CA CYS A 42 5.44 -6.36 -17.41
C CYS A 42 4.51 -6.77 -16.24
N LEU A 43 5.06 -7.01 -15.03
CA LEU A 43 4.25 -7.33 -13.85
C LEU A 43 3.37 -6.14 -13.43
N VAL A 44 3.89 -4.91 -13.48
CA VAL A 44 3.11 -3.70 -13.20
C VAL A 44 2.00 -3.53 -14.24
N LEU A 45 2.30 -3.72 -15.53
CA LEU A 45 1.31 -3.68 -16.60
C LEU A 45 0.21 -4.73 -16.40
N LYS A 46 0.57 -5.96 -16.04
CA LYS A 46 -0.36 -7.04 -15.70
C LYS A 46 -1.35 -6.59 -14.62
N GLU A 47 -0.84 -5.99 -13.56
CA GLU A 47 -1.67 -5.54 -12.44
C GLU A 47 -2.55 -4.35 -12.83
N PHE A 48 -2.00 -3.40 -13.56
CA PHE A 48 -2.72 -2.24 -14.07
C PHE A 48 -3.89 -2.63 -14.98
N LEU A 49 -3.68 -3.58 -15.90
CA LEU A 49 -4.71 -4.09 -16.81
C LEU A 49 -5.57 -5.22 -16.19
N ARG A 50 -5.32 -5.60 -14.93
CA ARG A 50 -6.03 -6.68 -14.22
C ARG A 50 -5.97 -8.02 -14.98
N LEU A 51 -4.82 -8.34 -15.56
CA LEU A 51 -4.63 -9.55 -16.36
C LEU A 51 -4.11 -10.72 -15.51
N ASP A 52 -4.30 -11.94 -15.99
CA ASP A 52 -3.48 -13.09 -15.60
C ASP A 52 -2.19 -13.14 -16.44
N TYR A 53 -1.29 -14.08 -16.16
CA TYR A 53 -0.02 -14.17 -16.86
C TYR A 53 -0.14 -14.60 -18.32
N ARG A 54 -1.16 -15.39 -18.69
CA ARG A 54 -1.40 -15.82 -20.07
C ARG A 54 -1.95 -14.67 -20.91
N LYS A 55 -2.92 -13.93 -20.36
CA LYS A 55 -3.47 -12.72 -20.99
C LYS A 55 -2.41 -11.62 -21.14
N LEU A 56 -1.54 -11.44 -20.12
CA LEU A 56 -0.40 -10.51 -20.25
C LEU A 56 0.47 -10.86 -21.45
N ARG A 57 0.80 -12.14 -21.62
CA ARG A 57 1.59 -12.58 -22.78
C ARG A 57 0.89 -12.28 -24.11
N ALA A 58 -0.39 -12.57 -24.22
CA ALA A 58 -1.18 -12.27 -25.42
C ALA A 58 -1.19 -10.77 -25.73
N VAL A 59 -1.49 -9.90 -24.75
CA VAL A 59 -1.46 -8.44 -24.92
C VAL A 59 -0.09 -7.94 -25.41
N LEU A 60 1.00 -8.49 -24.91
CA LEU A 60 2.35 -8.08 -25.34
C LEU A 60 2.67 -8.56 -26.76
N ILE A 61 2.13 -9.70 -27.20
CA ILE A 61 2.24 -10.17 -28.60
C ILE A 61 1.46 -9.25 -29.53
N ASP A 62 0.23 -8.91 -29.15
CA ASP A 62 -0.68 -8.09 -29.95
C ASP A 62 -0.30 -6.59 -29.96
N SER A 63 0.63 -6.17 -29.10
CA SER A 63 1.05 -4.78 -28.94
C SER A 63 2.57 -4.62 -29.05
N PRO A 64 3.16 -4.71 -30.28
CA PRO A 64 4.61 -4.57 -30.48
C PRO A 64 5.18 -3.26 -29.94
N THR A 65 4.41 -2.16 -29.98
CA THR A 65 4.82 -0.87 -29.45
C THR A 65 5.07 -0.89 -27.95
N MET A 66 4.31 -1.68 -27.19
CA MET A 66 4.57 -1.85 -25.74
C MET A 66 5.83 -2.66 -25.50
N ALA A 67 6.07 -3.71 -26.29
CA ALA A 67 7.29 -4.51 -26.19
C ALA A 67 8.53 -3.66 -26.50
N ALA A 68 8.49 -2.87 -27.59
CA ALA A 68 9.55 -1.97 -28.00
C ALA A 68 9.86 -0.90 -26.95
N ALA A 69 8.85 -0.33 -26.28
CA ALA A 69 9.01 0.71 -25.26
C ALA A 69 9.85 0.27 -24.04
N ILE A 70 9.98 -1.02 -23.82
CA ILE A 70 10.82 -1.59 -22.75
C ILE A 70 11.95 -2.48 -23.33
N GLU A 71 12.29 -2.29 -24.60
CA GLU A 71 13.39 -3.00 -25.29
C GLU A 71 13.24 -4.53 -25.25
N LEU A 72 12.00 -5.02 -25.32
CA LEU A 72 11.69 -6.44 -25.24
C LEU A 72 11.62 -7.05 -26.65
N SER A 73 12.71 -7.67 -27.09
CA SER A 73 12.85 -8.28 -28.45
C SER A 73 12.05 -9.58 -28.61
N VAL A 74 11.88 -10.32 -27.51
CA VAL A 74 11.13 -11.59 -27.48
C VAL A 74 10.15 -11.57 -26.33
N ILE A 75 8.92 -12.02 -26.56
CA ILE A 75 7.89 -12.03 -25.50
C ILE A 75 8.10 -13.24 -24.59
N PRO A 76 8.28 -13.02 -23.27
CA PRO A 76 8.47 -14.10 -22.30
C PRO A 76 7.28 -15.05 -22.23
N HIS A 77 7.56 -16.34 -21.99
CA HIS A 77 6.50 -17.28 -21.67
C HIS A 77 5.82 -16.91 -20.33
N TYR A 78 4.53 -17.20 -20.16
CA TYR A 78 3.78 -16.81 -18.97
C TYR A 78 4.36 -17.32 -17.65
N THR A 79 5.01 -18.47 -17.64
CA THR A 79 5.72 -19.01 -16.46
C THR A 79 6.93 -18.19 -16.07
N THR A 80 7.56 -17.48 -17.03
CA THR A 80 8.67 -16.55 -16.75
C THR A 80 8.19 -15.37 -15.91
N PHE A 81 7.04 -14.81 -16.23
CA PHE A 81 6.42 -13.75 -15.40
C PHE A 81 6.06 -14.24 -14.00
N GLN A 82 5.52 -15.46 -13.88
CA GLN A 82 5.21 -16.06 -12.57
C GLN A 82 6.47 -16.22 -11.72
N LYS A 83 7.54 -16.80 -12.28
CA LYS A 83 8.84 -16.95 -11.61
C LYS A 83 9.45 -15.59 -11.25
N ALA A 84 9.31 -14.59 -12.15
CA ALA A 84 9.76 -13.22 -11.91
C ALA A 84 9.01 -12.59 -10.73
N ALA A 85 7.69 -12.73 -10.63
CA ALA A 85 6.92 -12.21 -9.51
C ALA A 85 7.41 -12.75 -8.15
N VAL A 86 7.69 -14.07 -8.08
CA VAL A 86 8.25 -14.69 -6.86
C VAL A 86 9.63 -14.14 -6.52
N ARG A 87 10.48 -13.91 -7.53
CA ARG A 87 11.86 -13.47 -7.33
C ARG A 87 11.98 -11.97 -7.04
N LEU A 88 11.24 -11.13 -7.79
CA LEU A 88 11.38 -9.68 -7.73
C LEU A 88 10.62 -9.07 -6.55
N LEU A 89 9.48 -9.67 -6.16
CA LEU A 89 8.63 -9.15 -5.09
C LEU A 89 8.93 -9.80 -3.72
N LYS A 90 10.19 -10.18 -3.45
CA LYS A 90 10.66 -10.50 -2.10
C LYS A 90 10.75 -9.21 -1.28
N SER A 91 10.48 -9.29 0.04
CA SER A 91 10.31 -8.13 0.92
C SER A 91 11.39 -7.04 0.77
N ARG A 92 12.67 -7.41 0.78
CA ARG A 92 13.78 -6.46 0.62
C ARG A 92 13.81 -5.78 -0.75
N ARG A 93 13.52 -6.51 -1.84
CA ARG A 93 13.49 -5.93 -3.20
C ARG A 93 12.24 -5.10 -3.42
N ALA A 94 11.09 -5.60 -2.99
CA ALA A 94 9.83 -4.88 -3.05
C ALA A 94 9.92 -3.55 -2.28
N GLY A 95 10.56 -3.57 -1.09
CA GLY A 95 10.84 -2.34 -0.33
C GLY A 95 11.68 -1.33 -1.10
N ARG A 96 12.76 -1.75 -1.77
CA ARG A 96 13.59 -0.86 -2.60
C ARG A 96 12.85 -0.33 -3.83
N LEU A 97 12.01 -1.14 -4.47
CA LEU A 97 11.14 -0.67 -5.54
C LEU A 97 10.19 0.44 -5.05
N LEU A 98 9.64 0.28 -3.85
CA LEU A 98 8.80 1.31 -3.24
C LEU A 98 9.62 2.58 -2.91
N ASP A 99 10.85 2.44 -2.41
CA ASP A 99 11.76 3.56 -2.16
C ASP A 99 11.93 4.41 -3.44
N VAL A 100 12.25 3.76 -4.57
CA VAL A 100 12.45 4.45 -5.85
C VAL A 100 11.16 5.08 -6.39
N THR A 101 9.98 4.48 -6.20
CA THR A 101 8.73 5.16 -6.59
C THR A 101 8.50 6.46 -5.82
N VAL A 102 8.88 6.52 -4.54
CA VAL A 102 8.78 7.73 -3.71
C VAL A 102 9.82 8.78 -4.15
N GLU A 103 11.06 8.36 -4.46
CA GLU A 103 12.09 9.24 -5.02
C GLU A 103 11.65 9.86 -6.35
N ARG A 104 11.13 9.04 -7.25
CA ARG A 104 10.57 9.50 -8.52
C ARG A 104 9.42 10.49 -8.35
N ALA A 105 8.58 10.29 -7.33
CA ALA A 105 7.52 11.23 -7.02
C ALA A 105 8.05 12.61 -6.62
N ARG A 106 9.19 12.67 -5.92
CA ARG A 106 9.86 13.92 -5.58
C ARG A 106 10.50 14.58 -6.80
N GLU A 107 11.24 13.81 -7.60
CA GLU A 107 11.87 14.29 -8.82
C GLU A 107 10.86 14.92 -9.78
N LYS A 108 9.69 14.29 -9.92
CA LYS A 108 8.59 14.80 -10.74
C LYS A 108 7.76 15.92 -10.08
N GLY A 109 8.17 16.41 -8.91
CA GLY A 109 7.44 17.45 -8.17
C GLY A 109 6.07 17.01 -7.64
N LYS A 110 5.78 15.69 -7.63
CA LYS A 110 4.50 15.15 -7.15
C LYS A 110 4.42 15.06 -5.64
N MET A 111 5.54 14.95 -4.98
CA MET A 111 5.64 14.83 -3.54
C MET A 111 6.75 15.74 -3.01
N LYS A 112 6.52 16.40 -1.89
CA LYS A 112 7.53 17.21 -1.22
C LYS A 112 8.49 16.33 -0.40
N ARG A 113 9.73 16.80 -0.17
CA ARG A 113 10.67 16.12 0.73
C ARG A 113 10.13 15.99 2.16
N ARG A 114 9.44 17.03 2.63
CA ARG A 114 8.77 17.07 3.94
C ARG A 114 7.26 16.94 3.73
N VAL A 115 6.69 15.88 4.29
CA VAL A 115 5.27 15.56 4.24
C VAL A 115 4.57 16.21 5.42
N LYS A 116 3.68 17.16 5.17
CA LYS A 116 2.96 17.85 6.25
C LYS A 116 1.98 16.94 6.98
N LEU A 117 1.24 16.12 6.21
CA LEU A 117 0.25 15.18 6.73
C LEU A 117 0.40 13.85 6.03
N ALA A 118 0.60 12.79 6.80
CA ALA A 118 0.46 11.42 6.35
C ALA A 118 -0.69 10.75 7.11
N ALA A 119 -1.35 9.79 6.49
CA ALA A 119 -2.40 9.02 7.12
C ALA A 119 -2.10 7.53 7.00
N VAL A 120 -2.33 6.78 8.07
CA VAL A 120 -2.26 5.31 8.10
C VAL A 120 -3.65 4.75 8.36
N ASP A 121 -3.99 3.69 7.61
CA ASP A 121 -5.25 2.98 7.75
C ASP A 121 -5.09 1.52 7.33
N GLY A 122 -5.95 0.67 7.85
CA GLY A 122 -6.04 -0.73 7.51
C GLY A 122 -7.03 -1.00 6.38
N THR A 123 -6.69 -1.91 5.46
CA THR A 123 -7.62 -2.32 4.42
C THR A 123 -7.60 -3.82 4.21
N GLY A 124 -8.78 -4.45 4.20
CA GLY A 124 -8.96 -5.84 3.81
C GLY A 124 -9.10 -5.99 2.29
N PHE A 125 -8.59 -7.07 1.74
CA PHE A 125 -8.82 -7.48 0.36
C PHE A 125 -9.68 -8.74 0.34
N GLU A 126 -10.52 -8.85 -0.67
CA GLU A 126 -11.26 -10.07 -0.93
C GLU A 126 -10.33 -11.17 -1.47
N THR A 127 -10.69 -12.41 -1.30
CA THR A 127 -10.05 -13.53 -1.99
C THR A 127 -11.11 -14.34 -2.71
N ARG A 128 -10.78 -14.83 -3.88
CA ARG A 128 -11.65 -15.78 -4.59
C ARG A 128 -11.67 -17.17 -3.91
N HIS A 129 -10.73 -17.39 -3.01
CA HIS A 129 -10.57 -18.63 -2.24
C HIS A 129 -10.61 -18.29 -0.74
N ILE A 130 -11.77 -18.41 -0.16
CA ILE A 130 -12.05 -18.08 1.23
C ILE A 130 -11.67 -19.28 2.10
N SER A 131 -10.73 -19.08 3.03
CA SER A 131 -10.52 -19.98 4.15
C SER A 131 -11.40 -19.50 5.31
N ALA A 132 -12.55 -20.11 5.49
CA ALA A 132 -13.41 -19.87 6.63
C ALA A 132 -12.96 -20.73 7.83
N TYR A 133 -12.99 -20.17 9.03
CA TYR A 133 -12.90 -20.92 10.26
C TYR A 133 -14.05 -20.51 11.19
N TYR A 134 -14.53 -21.45 11.98
CA TYR A 134 -15.66 -21.26 12.87
C TYR A 134 -15.17 -20.91 14.28
N VAL A 135 -15.67 -19.80 14.83
CA VAL A 135 -15.44 -19.42 16.22
C VAL A 135 -16.78 -19.48 16.94
N LYS A 136 -16.89 -20.40 17.91
CA LYS A 136 -18.03 -20.44 18.82
C LYS A 136 -17.92 -19.28 19.80
N ARG A 137 -18.86 -18.37 19.76
CA ARG A 137 -18.94 -17.24 20.70
C ARG A 137 -20.14 -17.40 21.60
N ARG A 138 -19.90 -17.34 22.88
CA ARG A 138 -20.98 -17.29 23.88
C ARG A 138 -21.57 -15.89 23.91
N GLN A 139 -22.84 -15.71 23.61
CA GLN A 139 -23.49 -14.41 23.82
C GLN A 139 -23.69 -14.16 25.32
N LYS A 140 -23.17 -13.02 25.81
CA LYS A 140 -23.45 -12.55 27.16
C LYS A 140 -24.93 -12.11 27.23
N GLY A 141 -25.73 -12.75 28.01
CA GLY A 141 -27.08 -12.29 28.39
C GLY A 141 -28.26 -13.11 27.86
N GLN A 142 -28.09 -14.04 26.92
CA GLN A 142 -29.15 -14.96 26.51
C GLN A 142 -28.83 -16.38 26.97
N LYS A 143 -29.81 -17.03 27.59
CA LYS A 143 -29.69 -18.40 28.11
C LYS A 143 -29.28 -19.35 26.96
N HIS A 144 -28.06 -19.88 27.04
CA HIS A 144 -27.56 -21.08 26.37
C HIS A 144 -27.56 -21.19 24.84
N GLU A 145 -27.77 -20.16 24.05
CA GLU A 145 -27.56 -20.24 22.62
C GLU A 145 -26.13 -19.87 22.20
N PHE A 146 -25.42 -20.82 21.62
CA PHE A 146 -24.13 -20.60 20.98
C PHE A 146 -24.38 -20.07 19.55
N GLN A 147 -24.11 -18.80 19.32
CA GLN A 147 -24.00 -18.33 17.93
C GLN A 147 -22.64 -18.73 17.36
N THR A 148 -22.69 -19.53 16.31
CA THR A 148 -21.49 -19.81 15.51
C THR A 148 -21.24 -18.62 14.59
N THR A 149 -20.24 -17.81 14.89
CA THR A 149 -19.81 -16.73 14.01
C THR A 149 -18.71 -17.25 13.10
N THR A 150 -18.97 -17.27 11.81
CA THR A 150 -17.96 -17.63 10.82
C THR A 150 -17.06 -16.44 10.56
N TYR A 151 -15.78 -16.53 10.94
CA TYR A 151 -14.78 -15.54 10.55
C TYR A 151 -14.08 -16.02 9.29
N THR A 152 -14.19 -15.22 8.25
CA THR A 152 -13.43 -15.43 7.02
C THR A 152 -12.08 -14.74 7.16
N ARG A 153 -11.00 -15.52 7.12
CA ARG A 153 -9.66 -14.94 7.04
C ARG A 153 -9.48 -14.23 5.71
N TYR A 154 -9.09 -12.98 5.74
CA TYR A 154 -8.86 -12.18 4.55
C TYR A 154 -7.45 -11.56 4.56
N PRO A 155 -6.86 -11.34 3.38
CA PRO A 155 -5.62 -10.58 3.27
C PRO A 155 -5.86 -9.14 3.73
N TYR A 156 -4.99 -8.66 4.57
CA TYR A 156 -5.05 -7.34 5.17
C TYR A 156 -3.75 -6.58 4.88
N ALA A 157 -3.81 -5.28 4.75
CA ALA A 157 -2.62 -4.43 4.70
C ALA A 157 -2.87 -3.12 5.45
N ALA A 158 -1.95 -2.74 6.32
CA ALA A 158 -1.86 -1.37 6.81
C ALA A 158 -1.06 -0.54 5.81
N ILE A 159 -1.64 0.57 5.35
CA ILE A 159 -1.10 1.44 4.32
C ILE A 159 -0.92 2.84 4.89
N THR A 160 0.25 3.43 4.67
CA THR A 160 0.49 4.85 4.97
C THR A 160 0.68 5.61 3.67
N CYS A 161 -0.02 6.73 3.51
CA CYS A 161 0.14 7.60 2.35
C CYS A 161 0.40 9.07 2.74
N ASP A 162 1.00 9.82 1.84
CA ASP A 162 0.99 11.28 1.88
C ASP A 162 -0.40 11.78 1.50
N CYS A 163 -1.04 12.53 2.40
CA CYS A 163 -2.40 13.04 2.18
C CYS A 163 -2.51 14.01 0.98
N ALA A 164 -1.42 14.66 0.60
CA ALA A 164 -1.43 15.63 -0.49
C ALA A 164 -1.26 14.97 -1.86
N SER A 165 -0.34 14.01 -1.99
CA SER A 165 0.02 13.39 -3.26
C SER A 165 -0.64 12.04 -3.49
N HIS A 166 -1.20 11.41 -2.45
CA HIS A 166 -1.67 10.01 -2.43
C HIS A 166 -0.58 8.98 -2.74
N ILE A 167 0.70 9.37 -2.70
CA ILE A 167 1.82 8.43 -2.80
C ILE A 167 1.84 7.57 -1.54
N ILE A 168 1.87 6.27 -1.74
CA ILE A 168 1.96 5.30 -0.64
C ILE A 168 3.42 5.25 -0.17
N LEU A 169 3.62 5.50 1.13
CA LEU A 169 4.91 5.54 1.80
C LEU A 169 5.25 4.21 2.47
N ALA A 170 4.23 3.49 2.93
CA ALA A 170 4.41 2.20 3.61
C ALA A 170 3.27 1.25 3.29
N VAL A 171 3.59 -0.03 3.26
CA VAL A 171 2.63 -1.13 3.23
C VAL A 171 3.12 -2.26 4.13
N VAL A 172 2.27 -2.69 5.03
CA VAL A 172 2.51 -3.81 5.95
C VAL A 172 1.42 -4.85 5.72
N PRO A 173 1.68 -5.83 4.84
CA PRO A 173 0.71 -6.90 4.60
C PRO A 173 0.57 -7.83 5.79
N GLY A 174 -0.64 -8.29 6.03
CA GLY A 174 -1.02 -9.18 7.10
C GLY A 174 -2.27 -9.99 6.79
N ARG A 175 -2.96 -10.42 7.83
CA ARG A 175 -4.24 -11.13 7.75
C ARG A 175 -5.22 -10.58 8.77
N GLY A 176 -6.47 -10.40 8.35
CA GLY A 176 -7.62 -10.16 9.23
C GLY A 176 -8.46 -11.42 9.41
N PRO A 177 -9.41 -11.43 10.35
CA PRO A 177 -9.64 -10.36 11.31
C PRO A 177 -8.59 -10.31 12.41
N GLY A 178 -8.33 -9.12 12.95
CA GLY A 178 -7.39 -8.90 14.03
C GLY A 178 -7.24 -7.41 14.37
N PRO A 179 -6.56 -7.07 15.48
CA PRO A 179 -6.31 -5.68 15.85
C PRO A 179 -5.32 -5.01 14.87
N ASP A 180 -5.44 -3.71 14.72
CA ASP A 180 -4.59 -2.91 13.84
C ASP A 180 -3.25 -2.52 14.48
N ASP A 181 -3.20 -2.47 15.81
CA ASP A 181 -2.02 -2.03 16.59
C ASP A 181 -0.68 -2.70 16.19
N PRO A 182 -0.61 -4.03 15.95
CA PRO A 182 0.65 -4.67 15.54
C PRO A 182 1.24 -4.17 14.23
N TYR A 183 0.42 -3.58 13.37
CA TYR A 183 0.86 -3.06 12.07
C TYR A 183 1.38 -1.62 12.14
N PHE A 184 1.10 -0.89 13.24
CA PHE A 184 1.44 0.52 13.39
C PHE A 184 2.95 0.76 13.34
N GLN A 185 3.70 0.16 14.25
CA GLN A 185 5.15 0.40 14.31
C GLN A 185 5.90 0.02 13.02
N PRO A 186 5.64 -1.15 12.40
CA PRO A 186 6.23 -1.47 11.10
C PRO A 186 5.89 -0.46 10.00
N ALA A 187 4.66 0.05 9.96
CA ALA A 187 4.24 1.06 9.00
C ALA A 187 4.97 2.39 9.22
N ILE A 188 5.11 2.81 10.48
CA ILE A 188 5.82 4.06 10.82
C ILE A 188 7.32 3.97 10.52
N ARG A 189 7.98 2.85 10.83
CA ARG A 189 9.40 2.63 10.46
C ARG A 189 9.60 2.73 8.94
N GLN A 190 8.72 2.11 8.16
CA GLN A 190 8.78 2.20 6.71
C GLN A 190 8.54 3.62 6.20
N THR A 191 7.59 4.34 6.79
CA THR A 191 7.26 5.73 6.45
C THR A 191 8.43 6.65 6.76
N ALA A 192 9.00 6.57 7.96
CA ALA A 192 10.13 7.40 8.42
C ALA A 192 11.37 7.23 7.55
N ARG A 193 11.62 6.01 7.06
CA ARG A 193 12.72 5.74 6.13
C ARG A 193 12.55 6.47 4.80
N ARG A 194 11.30 6.66 4.35
CA ARG A 194 10.99 7.24 3.03
C ARG A 194 10.70 8.73 3.06
N ALA A 195 10.16 9.27 4.15
CA ALA A 195 9.78 10.66 4.22
C ALA A 195 9.88 11.22 5.64
N LYS A 196 10.29 12.49 5.74
CA LYS A 196 10.14 13.26 6.98
C LYS A 196 8.68 13.72 7.07
N VAL A 197 7.94 13.19 8.04
CA VAL A 197 6.51 13.45 8.24
C VAL A 197 6.33 14.36 9.45
N ASP A 198 5.56 15.44 9.31
CA ASP A 198 5.27 16.36 10.43
C ASP A 198 4.16 15.84 11.31
N THR A 199 3.07 15.38 10.71
CA THR A 199 1.90 14.89 11.44
C THR A 199 1.37 13.61 10.81
N LEU A 200 1.14 12.60 11.62
CA LEU A 200 0.55 11.33 11.28
C LEU A 200 -0.88 11.25 11.80
N LEU A 201 -1.81 10.87 10.93
CA LEU A 201 -3.20 10.62 11.23
C LEU A 201 -3.45 9.11 11.24
N ALA A 202 -4.15 8.60 12.22
CA ALA A 202 -4.54 7.19 12.27
C ALA A 202 -5.93 7.03 12.89
N ASP A 203 -6.57 5.90 12.61
CA ASP A 203 -7.85 5.58 13.21
C ASP A 203 -7.72 5.20 14.69
N ALA A 204 -8.85 5.21 15.40
CA ALA A 204 -8.93 4.79 16.80
C ALA A 204 -8.45 3.35 17.06
N GLY A 205 -8.50 2.47 16.04
CA GLY A 205 -7.93 1.12 16.10
C GLY A 205 -6.42 1.08 16.38
N PHE A 206 -5.71 2.18 16.13
CA PHE A 206 -4.28 2.34 16.44
C PHE A 206 -4.01 3.11 17.75
N ASP A 207 -5.06 3.43 18.55
CA ASP A 207 -4.89 4.22 19.76
C ASP A 207 -4.24 3.41 20.87
N SER A 208 -2.97 3.68 21.10
CA SER A 208 -2.24 3.24 22.29
C SER A 208 -1.20 4.31 22.68
N GLU A 209 -0.92 4.46 23.99
CA GLU A 209 0.16 5.37 24.42
C GLU A 209 1.50 4.97 23.79
N ALA A 210 1.75 3.67 23.66
CA ALA A 210 2.95 3.14 23.00
C ALA A 210 3.07 3.57 21.53
N ALA A 211 1.97 3.59 20.78
CA ALA A 211 1.94 4.08 19.40
C ALA A 211 2.29 5.57 19.33
N HIS A 212 1.70 6.38 20.21
CA HIS A 212 2.03 7.80 20.30
C HIS A 212 3.49 8.05 20.65
N VAL A 213 4.01 7.38 21.68
CA VAL A 213 5.41 7.49 22.10
C VAL A 213 6.33 7.09 20.96
N PHE A 214 6.08 5.95 20.31
CA PHE A 214 6.88 5.46 19.21
C PHE A 214 6.99 6.48 18.06
N ALA A 215 5.86 6.99 17.58
CA ALA A 215 5.83 7.93 16.47
C ALA A 215 6.44 9.29 16.84
N ARG A 216 6.16 9.80 18.05
CA ARG A 216 6.58 11.15 18.49
C ARG A 216 8.03 11.20 18.94
N THR A 217 8.45 10.26 19.78
CA THR A 217 9.79 10.31 20.39
C THR A 217 10.86 9.67 19.52
N GLN A 218 10.55 8.55 18.83
CA GLN A 218 11.54 7.87 18.00
C GLN A 218 11.60 8.40 16.58
N HIS A 219 10.49 8.95 16.05
CA HIS A 219 10.43 9.41 14.67
C HIS A 219 10.07 10.89 14.49
N GLY A 220 9.87 11.65 15.57
CA GLY A 220 9.58 13.08 15.52
C GLY A 220 8.26 13.44 14.85
N MET A 221 7.34 12.50 14.69
CA MET A 221 6.04 12.69 14.04
C MET A 221 4.98 13.07 15.08
N ARG A 222 4.33 14.20 14.95
CA ARG A 222 3.11 14.46 15.73
C ARG A 222 2.04 13.46 15.34
N THR A 223 1.29 12.93 16.31
CA THR A 223 0.20 11.99 16.04
C THR A 223 -1.15 12.62 16.37
N ILE A 224 -2.15 12.36 15.52
CA ILE A 224 -3.55 12.68 15.79
C ILE A 224 -4.33 11.37 15.60
N ILE A 225 -4.65 10.73 16.72
CA ILE A 225 -5.36 9.46 16.81
C ILE A 225 -6.48 9.65 17.83
N PRO A 226 -7.75 9.40 17.49
CA PRO A 226 -8.84 9.54 18.44
C PRO A 226 -8.65 8.57 19.61
N PRO A 227 -8.80 9.01 20.86
CA PRO A 227 -8.68 8.11 22.00
C PRO A 227 -9.84 7.13 22.03
N THR A 228 -9.51 5.83 22.08
CA THR A 228 -10.51 4.77 22.25
C THR A 228 -11.01 4.78 23.70
N ARG A 229 -12.32 4.91 23.88
CA ARG A 229 -12.98 4.75 25.16
C ARG A 229 -13.66 3.38 25.16
N GLY A 230 -13.21 2.46 26.00
CA GLY A 230 -13.81 1.14 26.10
C GLY A 230 -15.23 1.21 26.66
N ARG A 231 -15.39 1.43 27.97
CA ARG A 231 -16.68 1.71 28.60
C ARG A 231 -16.85 3.21 28.75
N PRO A 232 -18.08 3.74 28.69
CA PRO A 232 -18.35 5.14 29.02
C PRO A 232 -17.76 5.49 30.39
N THR A 233 -16.87 6.46 30.41
CA THR A 233 -16.22 6.94 31.65
C THR A 233 -15.93 8.42 31.53
N SER A 234 -16.06 9.13 32.66
CA SER A 234 -15.64 10.53 32.79
C SER A 234 -14.11 10.67 32.96
N LYS A 235 -13.43 9.58 33.31
CA LYS A 235 -11.98 9.59 33.53
C LYS A 235 -11.20 9.78 32.24
N LEU A 236 -10.21 10.67 32.26
CA LEU A 236 -9.29 10.85 31.16
C LEU A 236 -8.34 9.64 31.02
N PRO A 237 -7.84 9.33 29.81
CA PRO A 237 -6.83 8.32 29.62
C PRO A 237 -5.59 8.57 30.48
N SER A 238 -4.93 7.51 30.95
CA SER A 238 -3.75 7.61 31.82
C SER A 238 -2.49 8.10 31.10
N GLY A 239 -2.36 7.80 29.81
CA GLY A 239 -1.19 8.19 29.01
C GLY A 239 -1.12 9.69 28.71
N ARG A 240 0.09 10.25 28.66
CA ARG A 240 0.34 11.67 28.36
C ARG A 240 -0.28 12.08 27.01
N TRP A 241 -0.02 11.31 25.98
CA TRP A 241 -0.41 11.65 24.62
C TRP A 241 -1.88 11.33 24.35
N ARG A 242 -2.38 10.22 24.89
CA ARG A 242 -3.81 9.89 24.85
C ARG A 242 -4.65 10.93 25.59
N ARG A 243 -4.17 11.42 26.74
CA ARG A 243 -4.81 12.54 27.46
C ARG A 243 -4.82 13.82 26.64
N LEU A 244 -3.70 14.14 25.97
CA LEU A 244 -3.62 15.27 25.06
C LEU A 244 -4.64 15.15 23.91
N MET A 245 -4.80 13.95 23.33
CA MET A 245 -5.81 13.72 22.29
C MET A 245 -7.25 13.85 22.83
N ALA A 246 -7.49 13.43 24.06
CA ALA A 246 -8.82 13.58 24.69
C ALA A 246 -9.20 15.05 24.97
N THR A 247 -8.20 15.91 25.26
CA THR A 247 -8.43 17.31 25.67
C THR A 247 -8.20 18.33 24.55
N ARG A 248 -7.30 18.04 23.61
CA ARG A 248 -6.86 18.99 22.55
C ARG A 248 -6.84 18.34 21.18
N PHE A 249 -7.95 17.72 20.79
CA PHE A 249 -8.07 17.02 19.50
C PHE A 249 -8.27 17.98 18.34
N ASN A 250 -7.38 17.95 17.34
CA ASN A 250 -7.48 18.79 16.16
C ASN A 250 -8.37 18.14 15.09
N LYS A 251 -9.69 18.38 15.17
CA LYS A 251 -10.69 17.84 14.25
C LYS A 251 -10.42 18.24 12.78
N LYS A 252 -10.01 19.48 12.52
CA LYS A 252 -9.74 19.99 11.15
C LYS A 252 -8.63 19.19 10.46
N LYS A 253 -7.50 18.98 11.14
CA LYS A 253 -6.40 18.16 10.60
C LYS A 253 -6.79 16.69 10.51
N TYR A 254 -7.46 16.16 11.53
CA TYR A 254 -7.91 14.78 11.53
C TYR A 254 -8.87 14.48 10.40
N GLY A 255 -9.71 15.42 10.01
CA GLY A 255 -10.60 15.31 8.86
C GLY A 255 -9.87 14.92 7.57
N GLN A 256 -8.55 15.22 7.44
CA GLN A 256 -7.78 14.80 6.27
C GLN A 256 -7.44 13.29 6.26
N ARG A 257 -7.79 12.52 7.28
CA ARG A 257 -7.59 11.07 7.32
C ARG A 257 -8.31 10.34 6.17
N TRP A 258 -9.43 10.89 5.70
CA TRP A 258 -10.15 10.31 4.57
C TRP A 258 -9.29 10.14 3.30
N GLN A 259 -8.15 10.82 3.20
CA GLN A 259 -7.23 10.68 2.05
C GLN A 259 -6.67 9.26 1.95
N VAL A 260 -6.38 8.59 3.07
CA VAL A 260 -5.92 7.20 3.02
C VAL A 260 -7.05 6.24 2.66
N GLU A 261 -8.28 6.53 3.06
CA GLU A 261 -9.48 5.79 2.63
C GLU A 261 -9.66 5.92 1.11
N THR A 262 -9.42 7.12 0.56
CA THR A 262 -9.40 7.34 -0.88
C THR A 262 -8.34 6.48 -1.57
N VAL A 263 -7.12 6.42 -1.03
CA VAL A 263 -6.05 5.56 -1.56
C VAL A 263 -6.47 4.08 -1.52
N ASN A 264 -7.02 3.63 -0.40
CA ASN A 264 -7.54 2.26 -0.24
C ASN A 264 -8.65 1.96 -1.26
N SER A 265 -9.57 2.92 -1.47
CA SER A 265 -10.62 2.83 -2.49
C SER A 265 -10.04 2.80 -3.91
N MET A 266 -9.02 3.61 -4.20
CA MET A 266 -8.34 3.60 -5.51
C MET A 266 -7.67 2.25 -5.79
N LEU A 267 -6.98 1.66 -4.82
CA LEU A 267 -6.38 0.33 -4.94
C LEU A 267 -7.43 -0.71 -5.33
N LYS A 268 -8.58 -0.72 -4.65
CA LYS A 268 -9.66 -1.69 -4.90
C LYS A 268 -10.38 -1.45 -6.23
N ARG A 269 -10.75 -0.20 -6.52
CA ARG A 269 -11.52 0.12 -7.72
C ARG A 269 -10.69 0.07 -9.00
N LEU A 270 -9.42 0.49 -8.95
CA LEU A 270 -8.57 0.57 -10.13
C LEU A 270 -7.79 -0.71 -10.40
N LEU A 271 -7.42 -1.46 -9.35
CA LEU A 271 -6.55 -2.64 -9.46
C LEU A 271 -7.23 -3.95 -9.03
N ASP A 272 -8.53 -3.93 -8.79
CA ASP A 272 -9.38 -5.04 -8.31
C ASP A 272 -9.48 -5.11 -6.76
N SER A 273 -10.66 -5.47 -6.24
CA SER A 273 -10.88 -5.69 -4.80
C SER A 273 -10.37 -7.07 -4.35
N ALA A 274 -10.46 -8.06 -5.23
CA ALA A 274 -10.13 -9.44 -4.95
C ALA A 274 -8.71 -9.82 -5.39
N LEU A 275 -7.95 -10.45 -4.49
CA LEU A 275 -6.67 -11.06 -4.83
C LEU A 275 -6.87 -12.37 -5.57
N ARG A 276 -6.05 -12.61 -6.58
CA ARG A 276 -6.04 -13.86 -7.38
C ARG A 276 -5.20 -14.95 -6.74
N ALA A 277 -4.23 -14.55 -5.93
CA ALA A 277 -3.33 -15.46 -5.26
C ALA A 277 -4.03 -16.26 -4.15
N ARG A 278 -3.73 -17.56 -4.05
CA ARG A 278 -4.31 -18.46 -3.06
C ARG A 278 -3.48 -18.53 -1.77
N HIS A 279 -2.16 -18.55 -1.90
CA HIS A 279 -1.24 -18.74 -0.79
C HIS A 279 -0.79 -17.40 -0.20
N TYR A 280 -0.57 -17.35 1.12
CA TYR A 280 -0.20 -16.17 1.89
C TYR A 280 0.92 -15.33 1.24
N TRP A 281 2.06 -15.96 0.95
CA TRP A 281 3.19 -15.24 0.36
C TRP A 281 2.92 -14.73 -1.06
N SER A 282 2.02 -15.37 -1.79
CA SER A 282 1.59 -14.91 -3.11
C SER A 282 0.63 -13.73 -2.98
N GLN A 283 -0.28 -13.78 -2.00
CA GLN A 283 -1.15 -12.65 -1.66
C GLN A 283 -0.35 -11.45 -1.19
N TRP A 284 0.66 -11.67 -0.35
CA TRP A 284 1.59 -10.65 0.10
C TRP A 284 2.27 -9.94 -1.09
N ARG A 285 2.80 -10.70 -2.05
CA ARG A 285 3.42 -10.15 -3.26
C ARG A 285 2.43 -9.40 -4.14
N GLU A 286 1.20 -9.89 -4.26
CA GLU A 286 0.17 -9.24 -5.05
C GLU A 286 -0.27 -7.91 -4.42
N MET A 287 -0.49 -7.86 -3.10
CA MET A 287 -0.77 -6.60 -2.40
C MET A 287 0.36 -5.58 -2.58
N PHE A 288 1.60 -6.04 -2.47
CA PHE A 288 2.76 -5.17 -2.66
C PHE A 288 2.87 -4.65 -4.10
N LEU A 289 2.60 -5.52 -5.09
CA LEU A 289 2.59 -5.13 -6.50
C LEU A 289 1.50 -4.09 -6.79
N ARG A 290 0.32 -4.21 -6.19
CA ARG A 290 -0.75 -3.20 -6.29
C ARG A 290 -0.31 -1.85 -5.76
N VAL A 291 0.38 -1.82 -4.63
CA VAL A 291 0.93 -0.59 -4.06
C VAL A 291 1.96 0.05 -5.01
N LEU A 292 2.87 -0.74 -5.56
CA LEU A 292 3.84 -0.26 -6.56
C LEU A 292 3.14 0.28 -7.81
N THR A 293 2.16 -0.46 -8.33
CA THR A 293 1.37 -0.05 -9.50
C THR A 293 0.62 1.24 -9.23
N HIS A 294 0.00 1.38 -8.04
CA HIS A 294 -0.66 2.62 -7.64
C HIS A 294 0.30 3.82 -7.67
N ASN A 295 1.48 3.68 -7.04
CA ASN A 295 2.46 4.77 -7.06
C ASN A 295 2.89 5.13 -8.49
N VAL A 296 3.16 4.13 -9.35
CA VAL A 296 3.47 4.37 -10.76
C VAL A 296 2.34 5.10 -11.48
N MET A 297 1.08 4.75 -11.22
CA MET A 297 -0.09 5.44 -11.79
C MET A 297 -0.16 6.90 -11.36
N VAL A 298 0.19 7.21 -10.11
CA VAL A 298 0.21 8.56 -9.57
C VAL A 298 1.32 9.41 -10.18
N LEU A 299 2.46 8.84 -10.53
CA LEU A 299 3.60 9.56 -11.12
C LEU A 299 3.26 10.26 -12.45
N TRP A 300 2.24 9.81 -13.17
CA TRP A 300 1.79 10.38 -14.44
C TRP A 300 0.51 11.23 -14.35
N THR A 301 0.13 11.68 -13.18
CA THR A 301 -0.99 12.63 -13.05
C THR A 301 -0.56 14.04 -13.45
N ARG A 302 -1.41 14.76 -14.21
CA ARG A 302 -1.30 16.20 -14.29
C ARG A 302 -1.92 16.79 -13.02
N PHE A 303 -1.11 17.40 -12.16
CA PHE A 303 -1.65 18.26 -11.11
C PHE A 303 -2.06 19.59 -11.74
N SER A 304 -3.30 20.02 -11.49
CA SER A 304 -3.59 21.45 -11.57
C SER A 304 -2.97 22.11 -10.32
N THR A 305 -2.25 23.16 -10.52
CA THR A 305 -1.57 23.98 -9.49
C THR A 305 -2.54 24.47 -8.41
N GLU A 306 -3.83 24.52 -8.71
CA GLU A 306 -4.90 24.95 -7.80
C GLU A 306 -5.20 23.98 -6.66
N GLN A 307 -5.13 22.67 -6.89
CA GLN A 307 -5.45 21.67 -5.83
C GLN A 307 -4.43 21.64 -4.69
N VAL A 308 -3.19 22.03 -4.97
CA VAL A 308 -2.13 22.11 -3.94
C VAL A 308 -2.40 23.28 -2.99
N ARG A 309 -2.98 24.37 -3.46
CA ARG A 309 -3.27 25.56 -2.63
C ARG A 309 -4.39 25.32 -1.62
N THR A 310 -5.40 24.54 -1.97
CA THR A 310 -6.58 24.31 -1.10
C THR A 310 -6.26 23.43 0.13
N ILE A 311 -5.30 22.51 0.03
CA ILE A 311 -4.91 21.61 1.14
C ILE A 311 -3.96 22.32 2.12
N TYR A 312 -3.35 23.44 1.71
CA TYR A 312 -2.33 24.16 2.50
C TYR A 312 -2.83 25.51 3.06
N LYS A 313 -4.07 25.91 2.78
CA LYS A 313 -4.79 26.96 3.52
C LYS A 313 -5.54 26.33 4.72
#